data_ca3a03879dc71ea66ae5226540a6c18e
#
_entry.id   ca3a03879dc71ea66ae5226540a6c18e
#
_cell.length_a   1.000
_cell.length_b   1.000
_cell.length_c   1.000
_cell.angle_alpha   90.00
_cell.angle_beta   90.00
_cell.angle_gamma   90.00
#
_symmetry.space_group_name_H-M   'P 1'
#
loop_
_entity.id
_entity.type
_entity.pdbx_description
1 polymer ?
#
loop_
_entity_poly.entity_id
_entity_poly.type
_entity_poly.pdbx_seq_one_letter_code
_entity_poly.pdbx_strand_id
1 'polypeptide(L)'
;MSDRRFEDTRAQLERADGALRRGEHDEARTCAVVASQLAADAGDPHGQAQALLRIARVDTFVSRLRSAHRAAHRAVQLFEQAGDPAGEARSLVIYSYVASCLRRNELAVTSAIMATALAQPLGDPRLLASAYNARGIALIANGDFDRSADALDKAAECAARCGEAATFQPRLNRCYGEIVRASVERHLYSHPADGTRLEQALQACHRLAQTVRIAQLGDDAEPTPRALLAFARCIAAAWRGAADEADAQAARTSWLHAVAMWAQCEVARCRGELSASAASVRAMIDVALSVEHEQIARTGHMLASDVLDAQGRSREAIAELRALARRDIEIRRESLEHHDRVAQRQLELRRRSQQLRELEAESRRLEQWSLEDPLTALPNRRQLEQFIVAALSRGAVARRGPSIALIDVDRFKEINDRHSHAVGDRVLQSLAALLRAHVRQGDLPARMAGDEFVIVFFDADLGTARMACERLRGAVREFAWRELAPGVDVDISIGLAEATPQDTMHTLLARADEDMYRMKSVRRADDAPVR
;
A
#
# COMPACT_ATOMS: atom_id res chain seq x y z
N MET A 1 1.74 -8.98 -30.81
CA MET A 1 1.60 -7.50 -30.87
C MET A 1 1.79 -6.85 -29.49
N SER A 2 1.40 -7.47 -28.39
CA SER A 2 1.60 -6.96 -27.01
C SER A 2 3.08 -6.84 -26.67
N ASP A 3 3.89 -7.89 -26.84
CA ASP A 3 5.32 -7.91 -26.46
C ASP A 3 6.15 -6.81 -27.12
N ARG A 4 5.90 -6.51 -28.40
CA ARG A 4 6.59 -5.43 -29.10
C ARG A 4 6.28 -4.06 -28.51
N ARG A 5 5.04 -3.81 -28.04
CA ARG A 5 4.66 -2.56 -27.40
C ARG A 5 5.30 -2.37 -26.03
N PHE A 6 5.49 -3.46 -25.28
CA PHE A 6 6.23 -3.43 -24.02
C PHE A 6 7.71 -3.07 -24.24
N GLU A 7 8.35 -3.67 -25.26
CA GLU A 7 9.74 -3.33 -25.65
C GLU A 7 9.85 -1.87 -26.10
N ASP A 8 8.91 -1.39 -26.93
CA ASP A 8 8.87 -0.01 -27.37
C ASP A 8 8.67 0.97 -26.21
N THR A 9 7.79 0.63 -25.23
CA THR A 9 7.61 1.43 -24.01
C THR A 9 8.91 1.53 -23.22
N ARG A 10 9.59 0.40 -22.99
CA ARG A 10 10.86 0.35 -22.26
C ARG A 10 11.95 1.18 -22.95
N ALA A 11 12.06 1.05 -24.27
CA ALA A 11 13.02 1.81 -25.05
C ALA A 11 12.79 3.33 -24.93
N GLN A 12 11.53 3.79 -24.95
CA GLN A 12 11.19 5.20 -24.76
C GLN A 12 11.50 5.69 -23.34
N LEU A 13 11.27 4.85 -22.31
CA LEU A 13 11.64 5.18 -20.93
C LEU A 13 13.15 5.32 -20.75
N GLU A 14 13.94 4.44 -21.34
CA GLU A 14 15.40 4.50 -21.33
C GLU A 14 15.93 5.76 -22.06
N ARG A 15 15.31 6.13 -23.18
CA ARG A 15 15.61 7.38 -23.89
C ARG A 15 15.27 8.61 -23.05
N ALA A 16 14.12 8.60 -22.38
CA ALA A 16 13.72 9.69 -21.48
C ALA A 16 14.73 9.87 -20.34
N ASP A 17 15.18 8.77 -19.71
CA ASP A 17 16.20 8.81 -18.67
C ASP A 17 17.56 9.29 -19.21
N GLY A 18 17.93 8.90 -20.43
CA GLY A 18 19.13 9.40 -21.12
C GLY A 18 19.09 10.91 -21.38
N ALA A 19 17.96 11.40 -21.89
CA ALA A 19 17.74 12.82 -22.14
C ALA A 19 17.75 13.64 -20.83
N LEU A 20 17.13 13.11 -19.76
CA LEU A 20 17.20 13.72 -18.42
C LEU A 20 18.65 13.89 -17.94
N ARG A 21 19.49 12.85 -18.06
CA ARG A 21 20.91 12.95 -17.67
C ARG A 21 21.69 13.99 -18.48
N ARG A 22 21.30 14.25 -19.72
CA ARG A 22 21.93 15.29 -20.57
C ARG A 22 21.33 16.69 -20.37
N GLY A 23 20.27 16.82 -19.52
CA GLY A 23 19.58 18.10 -19.32
C GLY A 23 18.64 18.48 -20.48
N GLU A 24 18.30 17.54 -21.37
CA GLU A 24 17.42 17.73 -22.54
C GLU A 24 15.96 17.52 -22.16
N HIS A 25 15.40 18.47 -21.40
CA HIS A 25 14.10 18.30 -20.74
C HIS A 25 12.91 18.12 -21.70
N ASP A 26 12.93 18.82 -22.86
CA ASP A 26 11.86 18.71 -23.85
C ASP A 26 11.89 17.34 -24.56
N GLU A 27 13.08 16.80 -24.86
CA GLU A 27 13.23 15.45 -25.40
C GLU A 27 12.78 14.40 -24.36
N ALA A 28 13.26 14.54 -23.12
CA ALA A 28 12.89 13.64 -22.03
C ALA A 28 11.37 13.58 -21.84
N ARG A 29 10.72 14.75 -21.85
CA ARG A 29 9.27 14.83 -21.75
C ARG A 29 8.56 14.17 -22.92
N THR A 30 9.02 14.42 -24.15
CA THR A 30 8.44 13.85 -25.36
C THR A 30 8.52 12.33 -25.35
N CYS A 31 9.69 11.77 -25.04
CA CYS A 31 9.87 10.31 -24.90
C CYS A 31 8.95 9.73 -23.81
N ALA A 32 8.83 10.38 -22.65
CA ALA A 32 7.97 9.92 -21.57
C ALA A 32 6.47 9.99 -21.94
N VAL A 33 6.03 11.00 -22.69
CA VAL A 33 4.65 11.08 -23.19
C VAL A 33 4.35 9.93 -24.17
N VAL A 34 5.27 9.65 -25.09
CA VAL A 34 5.14 8.51 -26.02
C VAL A 34 5.10 7.19 -25.26
N ALA A 35 6.00 7.00 -24.28
CA ALA A 35 5.98 5.81 -23.43
C ALA A 35 4.66 5.64 -22.68
N SER A 36 4.09 6.74 -22.15
CA SER A 36 2.80 6.70 -21.44
C SER A 36 1.66 6.25 -22.34
N GLN A 37 1.66 6.70 -23.61
CA GLN A 37 0.64 6.30 -24.59
C GLN A 37 0.80 4.84 -24.99
N LEU A 38 2.02 4.39 -25.31
CA LEU A 38 2.31 3.00 -25.66
C LEU A 38 1.91 2.03 -24.55
N ALA A 39 2.22 2.37 -23.31
CA ALA A 39 1.85 1.57 -22.15
C ALA A 39 0.32 1.51 -21.95
N ALA A 40 -0.37 2.64 -22.14
CA ALA A 40 -1.84 2.69 -22.08
C ALA A 40 -2.47 1.79 -23.15
N ASP A 41 -1.98 1.87 -24.40
CA ASP A 41 -2.47 1.07 -25.53
C ASP A 41 -2.14 -0.43 -25.38
N ALA A 42 -1.10 -0.75 -24.60
CA ALA A 42 -0.72 -2.13 -24.26
C ALA A 42 -1.49 -2.69 -23.05
N GLY A 43 -2.24 -1.85 -22.30
CA GLY A 43 -2.87 -2.22 -21.03
C GLY A 43 -1.84 -2.46 -19.91
N ASP A 44 -0.71 -1.75 -19.95
CA ASP A 44 0.36 -1.82 -18.95
C ASP A 44 0.28 -0.62 -17.96
N PRO A 45 -0.43 -0.76 -16.83
CA PRO A 45 -0.54 0.31 -15.86
C PRO A 45 0.79 0.63 -15.18
N HIS A 46 1.69 -0.35 -15.01
CA HIS A 46 2.99 -0.13 -14.39
C HIS A 46 3.93 0.67 -15.29
N GLY A 47 4.02 0.31 -16.58
CA GLY A 47 4.77 1.10 -17.57
C GLY A 47 4.21 2.51 -17.74
N GLN A 48 2.88 2.67 -17.73
CA GLN A 48 2.24 3.97 -17.76
C GLN A 48 2.58 4.81 -16.52
N ALA A 49 2.59 4.20 -15.32
CA ALA A 49 2.99 4.88 -14.08
C ALA A 49 4.44 5.35 -14.13
N GLN A 50 5.34 4.52 -14.62
CA GLN A 50 6.75 4.88 -14.80
C GLN A 50 6.94 6.06 -15.74
N ALA A 51 6.20 6.10 -16.84
CA ALA A 51 6.24 7.21 -17.79
C ALA A 51 5.70 8.52 -17.17
N LEU A 52 4.57 8.45 -16.47
CA LEU A 52 3.97 9.59 -15.79
C LEU A 52 4.87 10.15 -14.68
N LEU A 53 5.58 9.29 -13.95
CA LEU A 53 6.57 9.71 -12.95
C LEU A 53 7.69 10.55 -13.58
N ARG A 54 8.18 10.18 -14.77
CA ARG A 54 9.18 10.95 -15.53
C ARG A 54 8.60 12.27 -16.03
N ILE A 55 7.38 12.28 -16.56
CA ILE A 55 6.70 13.51 -16.93
C ILE A 55 6.58 14.45 -15.73
N ALA A 56 6.14 13.94 -14.57
CA ALA A 56 6.02 14.72 -13.36
C ALA A 56 7.37 15.32 -12.93
N ARG A 57 8.45 14.54 -13.02
CA ARG A 57 9.81 14.99 -12.71
C ARG A 57 10.27 16.12 -13.66
N VAL A 58 10.13 15.91 -14.97
CA VAL A 58 10.51 16.93 -15.98
C VAL A 58 9.68 18.20 -15.79
N ASP A 59 8.36 18.06 -15.69
CA ASP A 59 7.46 19.21 -15.57
C ASP A 59 7.70 20.00 -14.26
N THR A 60 8.09 19.33 -13.17
CA THR A 60 8.52 19.99 -11.93
C THR A 60 9.78 20.82 -12.20
N PHE A 61 10.72 20.26 -12.93
CA PHE A 61 11.99 20.89 -13.24
C PHE A 61 11.83 22.17 -14.08
N VAL A 62 11.02 22.08 -15.14
CA VAL A 62 10.74 23.23 -16.03
C VAL A 62 9.60 24.12 -15.51
N SER A 63 9.22 23.97 -14.24
CA SER A 63 8.20 24.79 -13.56
C SER A 63 6.79 24.72 -14.19
N ARG A 64 6.41 23.61 -14.81
CA ARG A 64 5.03 23.32 -15.25
C ARG A 64 4.26 22.64 -14.11
N LEU A 65 4.10 23.34 -12.99
CA LEU A 65 3.69 22.74 -11.72
C LEU A 65 2.31 22.09 -11.73
N ARG A 66 1.31 22.65 -12.40
CA ARG A 66 -0.01 22.02 -12.52
C ARG A 66 0.01 20.75 -13.36
N SER A 67 0.85 20.69 -14.41
CA SER A 67 1.06 19.48 -15.20
C SER A 67 1.76 18.39 -14.38
N ALA A 68 2.84 18.75 -13.69
CA ALA A 68 3.55 17.86 -12.78
C ALA A 68 2.64 17.27 -11.69
N HIS A 69 1.78 18.11 -11.10
CA HIS A 69 0.80 17.68 -10.10
C HIS A 69 -0.16 16.60 -10.63
N ARG A 70 -0.73 16.81 -11.84
CA ARG A 70 -1.62 15.81 -12.45
C ARG A 70 -0.91 14.52 -12.79
N ALA A 71 0.30 14.61 -13.35
CA ALA A 71 1.09 13.44 -13.73
C ALA A 71 1.52 12.62 -12.48
N ALA A 72 2.03 13.30 -11.43
CA ALA A 72 2.40 12.64 -10.18
C ALA A 72 1.21 11.97 -9.49
N HIS A 73 0.06 12.65 -9.42
CA HIS A 73 -1.17 12.07 -8.87
C HIS A 73 -1.60 10.80 -9.61
N ARG A 74 -1.60 10.83 -10.94
CA ARG A 74 -1.97 9.67 -11.74
C ARG A 74 -0.95 8.53 -11.61
N ALA A 75 0.34 8.84 -11.50
CA ALA A 75 1.38 7.85 -11.24
C ALA A 75 1.18 7.14 -9.89
N VAL A 76 0.86 7.88 -8.81
CA VAL A 76 0.52 7.29 -7.49
C VAL A 76 -0.60 6.27 -7.63
N GLN A 77 -1.72 6.63 -8.30
CA GLN A 77 -2.85 5.73 -8.47
C GLN A 77 -2.51 4.44 -9.23
N LEU A 78 -1.69 4.55 -10.27
CA LEU A 78 -1.31 3.40 -11.09
C LEU A 78 -0.29 2.51 -10.40
N PHE A 79 0.67 3.05 -9.64
CA PHE A 79 1.59 2.25 -8.83
C PHE A 79 0.89 1.55 -7.68
N GLU A 80 -0.09 2.21 -7.02
CA GLU A 80 -0.97 1.58 -6.02
C GLU A 80 -1.72 0.38 -6.62
N GLN A 81 -2.33 0.56 -7.81
CA GLN A 81 -3.01 -0.53 -8.53
C GLN A 81 -2.08 -1.66 -8.94
N ALA A 82 -0.85 -1.34 -9.31
CA ALA A 82 0.17 -2.32 -9.71
C ALA A 82 0.85 -3.01 -8.51
N GLY A 83 0.60 -2.56 -7.28
CA GLY A 83 1.25 -3.10 -6.08
C GLY A 83 2.76 -2.81 -6.01
N ASP A 84 3.21 -1.66 -6.55
CA ASP A 84 4.60 -1.19 -6.45
C ASP A 84 4.73 -0.06 -5.42
N PRO A 85 5.00 -0.38 -4.13
CA PRO A 85 5.12 0.62 -3.07
C PRO A 85 6.33 1.54 -3.26
N ALA A 86 7.37 1.09 -3.96
CA ALA A 86 8.54 1.93 -4.23
C ALA A 86 8.25 2.99 -5.30
N GLY A 87 7.52 2.62 -6.37
CA GLY A 87 7.02 3.54 -7.39
C GLY A 87 6.03 4.54 -6.82
N GLU A 88 5.10 4.06 -5.99
CA GLU A 88 4.12 4.88 -5.29
C GLU A 88 4.81 5.92 -4.39
N ALA A 89 5.75 5.49 -3.53
CA ALA A 89 6.49 6.40 -2.66
C ALA A 89 7.27 7.46 -3.43
N ARG A 90 7.95 7.09 -4.54
CA ARG A 90 8.63 8.05 -5.41
C ARG A 90 7.68 9.08 -6.01
N SER A 91 6.51 8.65 -6.44
CA SER A 91 5.48 9.53 -7.00
C SER A 91 4.91 10.48 -5.95
N LEU A 92 4.67 9.99 -4.73
CA LEU A 92 4.22 10.79 -3.58
C LEU A 92 5.24 11.85 -3.16
N VAL A 93 6.55 11.57 -3.25
CA VAL A 93 7.61 12.56 -3.01
C VAL A 93 7.48 13.76 -3.95
N ILE A 94 7.34 13.52 -5.27
CA ILE A 94 7.16 14.59 -6.25
C ILE A 94 5.81 15.30 -6.04
N TYR A 95 4.76 14.53 -5.81
CA TYR A 95 3.42 15.06 -5.57
C TYR A 95 3.37 16.01 -4.37
N SER A 96 4.02 15.62 -3.25
CA SER A 96 4.18 16.45 -2.06
C SER A 96 4.93 17.75 -2.35
N TYR A 97 6.07 17.67 -3.04
CA TYR A 97 6.86 18.85 -3.40
C TYR A 97 6.07 19.85 -4.25
N VAL A 98 5.43 19.34 -5.32
CA VAL A 98 4.63 20.19 -6.22
C VAL A 98 3.41 20.78 -5.51
N ALA A 99 2.77 20.00 -4.62
CA ALA A 99 1.68 20.49 -3.78
C ALA A 99 2.13 21.64 -2.86
N SER A 100 3.36 21.56 -2.31
CA SER A 100 3.98 22.65 -1.52
C SER A 100 4.16 23.93 -2.36
N CYS A 101 4.67 23.79 -3.58
CA CYS A 101 4.84 24.92 -4.50
C CYS A 101 3.49 25.61 -4.85
N LEU A 102 2.45 24.81 -5.03
CA LEU A 102 1.09 25.26 -5.32
C LEU A 102 0.29 25.66 -4.05
N ARG A 103 0.92 25.67 -2.87
CA ARG A 103 0.31 25.98 -1.57
C ARG A 103 -0.87 25.08 -1.17
N ARG A 104 -0.89 23.85 -1.65
CA ARG A 104 -1.80 22.79 -1.20
C ARG A 104 -1.20 22.09 0.02
N ASN A 105 -1.01 22.84 1.11
CA ASN A 105 -0.14 22.46 2.22
C ASN A 105 -0.57 21.17 2.93
N GLU A 106 -1.88 20.97 3.17
CA GLU A 106 -2.38 19.75 3.81
C GLU A 106 -2.10 18.52 2.95
N LEU A 107 -2.34 18.65 1.64
CA LEU A 107 -2.04 17.59 0.66
C LEU A 107 -0.53 17.29 0.61
N ALA A 108 0.29 18.32 0.64
CA ALA A 108 1.74 18.18 0.65
C ALA A 108 2.23 17.39 1.88
N VAL A 109 1.77 17.77 3.07
CA VAL A 109 2.15 17.10 4.32
C VAL A 109 1.64 15.65 4.36
N THR A 110 0.37 15.42 3.99
CA THR A 110 -0.21 14.08 3.96
C THR A 110 0.53 13.16 2.99
N SER A 111 0.81 13.64 1.77
CA SER A 111 1.54 12.86 0.76
C SER A 111 2.96 12.52 1.22
N ALA A 112 3.65 13.46 1.89
CA ALA A 112 5.00 13.20 2.43
C ALA A 112 4.98 12.17 3.58
N ILE A 113 3.96 12.20 4.44
CA ILE A 113 3.78 11.19 5.49
C ILE A 113 3.55 9.82 4.87
N MET A 114 2.68 9.72 3.86
CA MET A 114 2.43 8.47 3.14
C MET A 114 3.70 7.96 2.45
N ALA A 115 4.45 8.83 1.75
CA ALA A 115 5.73 8.47 1.14
C ALA A 115 6.72 7.89 2.15
N THR A 116 6.80 8.52 3.35
CA THR A 116 7.69 8.04 4.42
C THR A 116 7.24 6.67 4.96
N ALA A 117 5.93 6.48 5.16
CA ALA A 117 5.37 5.21 5.64
C ALA A 117 5.59 4.05 4.65
N LEU A 118 5.48 4.31 3.35
CA LEU A 118 5.75 3.32 2.31
C LEU A 118 7.26 3.05 2.14
N ALA A 119 8.11 4.06 2.26
CA ALA A 119 9.56 3.91 2.11
C ALA A 119 10.23 3.17 3.28
N GLN A 120 9.68 3.30 4.50
CA GLN A 120 10.28 2.75 5.71
C GLN A 120 10.47 1.23 5.70
N PRO A 121 9.47 0.40 5.33
CA PRO A 121 9.62 -1.05 5.29
C PRO A 121 10.48 -1.53 4.12
N LEU A 122 10.70 -0.71 3.08
CA LEU A 122 11.52 -1.07 1.92
C LEU A 122 13.02 -1.05 2.21
N GLY A 123 13.46 -0.34 3.26
CA GLY A 123 14.86 -0.28 3.67
C GLY A 123 15.78 0.46 2.70
N ASP A 124 15.25 1.11 1.65
CA ASP A 124 16.04 1.93 0.70
C ASP A 124 16.38 3.30 1.32
N PRO A 125 17.65 3.57 1.68
CA PRO A 125 18.03 4.81 2.34
C PRO A 125 17.88 6.04 1.42
N ARG A 126 17.99 5.88 0.09
CA ARG A 126 17.80 6.97 -0.87
C ARG A 126 16.33 7.40 -0.92
N LEU A 127 15.44 6.44 -1.02
CA LEU A 127 14.00 6.70 -1.05
C LEU A 127 13.53 7.31 0.27
N LEU A 128 14.01 6.77 1.39
CA LEU A 128 13.66 7.26 2.71
C LEU A 128 14.18 8.70 2.95
N ALA A 129 15.41 9.00 2.50
CA ALA A 129 15.95 10.35 2.53
C ALA A 129 15.10 11.34 1.71
N SER A 130 14.70 10.93 0.50
CA SER A 130 13.83 11.74 -0.38
C SER A 130 12.45 11.99 0.25
N ALA A 131 11.86 10.98 0.91
CA ALA A 131 10.57 11.10 1.59
C ALA A 131 10.63 12.05 2.80
N TYR A 132 11.66 11.94 3.66
CA TYR A 132 11.88 12.88 4.76
C TYR A 132 12.19 14.29 4.26
N ASN A 133 12.95 14.43 3.18
CA ASN A 133 13.24 15.73 2.56
C ASN A 133 11.95 16.40 2.04
N ALA A 134 11.09 15.66 1.35
CA ALA A 134 9.77 16.15 0.92
C ALA A 134 8.90 16.56 2.12
N ARG A 135 8.94 15.79 3.21
CA ARG A 135 8.23 16.11 4.46
C ARG A 135 8.73 17.43 5.07
N GLY A 136 10.04 17.63 5.10
CA GLY A 136 10.63 18.88 5.56
C GLY A 136 10.17 20.09 4.74
N ILE A 137 10.19 20.00 3.41
CA ILE A 137 9.71 21.06 2.51
C ILE A 137 8.21 21.35 2.72
N ALA A 138 7.39 20.30 2.83
CA ALA A 138 5.97 20.45 3.06
C ALA A 138 5.66 21.16 4.41
N LEU A 139 6.46 20.87 5.44
CA LEU A 139 6.34 21.52 6.75
C LEU A 139 6.79 23.00 6.71
N ILE A 140 7.85 23.34 5.94
CA ILE A 140 8.22 24.74 5.66
C ILE A 140 7.04 25.49 5.04
N ALA A 141 6.43 24.93 4.01
CA ALA A 141 5.29 25.53 3.31
C ALA A 141 4.08 25.73 4.24
N ASN A 142 3.93 24.87 5.25
CA ASN A 142 2.87 24.94 6.25
C ASN A 142 3.22 25.85 7.45
N GLY A 143 4.46 26.33 7.55
CA GLY A 143 4.92 27.19 8.66
C GLY A 143 5.35 26.43 9.93
N ASP A 144 5.46 25.12 9.88
CA ASP A 144 5.91 24.27 10.99
C ASP A 144 7.43 24.04 10.90
N PHE A 145 8.17 25.08 11.27
CA PHE A 145 9.63 25.12 11.04
C PHE A 145 10.42 24.17 11.92
N ASP A 146 9.98 23.91 13.16
CA ASP A 146 10.70 23.04 14.08
C ASP A 146 10.58 21.57 13.63
N ARG A 147 9.37 21.11 13.30
CA ARG A 147 9.18 19.77 12.76
C ARG A 147 9.78 19.60 11.37
N SER A 148 9.87 20.69 10.59
CA SER A 148 10.60 20.68 9.33
C SER A 148 12.09 20.43 9.56
N ALA A 149 12.70 21.11 10.53
CA ALA A 149 14.09 20.92 10.89
C ALA A 149 14.40 19.45 11.21
N ASP A 150 13.60 18.86 12.12
CA ASP A 150 13.74 17.45 12.48
C ASP A 150 13.60 16.49 11.28
N ALA A 151 12.67 16.79 10.37
CA ALA A 151 12.49 15.97 9.18
C ALA A 151 13.69 16.07 8.21
N LEU A 152 14.26 17.28 8.02
CA LEU A 152 15.42 17.49 7.15
C LEU A 152 16.70 16.90 7.75
N ASP A 153 16.85 16.93 9.08
CA ASP A 153 17.97 16.28 9.76
C ASP A 153 17.90 14.75 9.59
N LYS A 154 16.71 14.14 9.75
CA LYS A 154 16.48 12.71 9.42
C LYS A 154 16.73 12.39 7.95
N ALA A 155 16.37 13.30 7.05
CA ALA A 155 16.70 13.14 5.62
C ALA A 155 18.22 13.10 5.39
N ALA A 156 18.96 14.00 6.06
CA ALA A 156 20.42 14.03 5.97
C ALA A 156 21.07 12.77 6.57
N GLU A 157 20.56 12.25 7.69
CA GLU A 157 21.02 10.99 8.30
C GLU A 157 20.81 9.79 7.38
N CYS A 158 19.62 9.68 6.77
CA CYS A 158 19.33 8.62 5.79
C CYS A 158 20.21 8.76 4.55
N ALA A 159 20.40 9.98 4.04
CA ALA A 159 21.23 10.27 2.87
C ALA A 159 22.72 9.96 3.10
N ALA A 160 23.23 10.12 4.34
CA ALA A 160 24.61 9.82 4.70
C ALA A 160 24.97 8.34 4.44
N ARG A 161 23.99 7.43 4.51
CA ARG A 161 24.18 6.01 4.15
C ARG A 161 24.44 5.80 2.65
N CYS A 162 24.09 6.79 1.82
CA CYS A 162 24.34 6.77 0.37
C CYS A 162 25.62 7.52 -0.03
N GLY A 163 26.32 8.10 0.94
CA GLY A 163 27.50 8.90 0.76
C GLY A 163 27.31 10.34 1.24
N GLU A 164 28.42 11.00 1.60
CA GLU A 164 28.41 12.34 2.19
C GLU A 164 27.77 13.39 1.25
N ALA A 165 28.02 13.29 -0.04
CA ALA A 165 27.47 14.16 -1.07
C ALA A 165 25.93 14.18 -1.09
N ALA A 166 25.29 13.04 -0.82
CA ALA A 166 23.83 12.92 -0.82
C ALA A 166 23.16 13.75 0.31
N THR A 167 23.90 14.12 1.34
CA THR A 167 23.39 14.95 2.46
C THR A 167 23.21 16.41 2.10
N PHE A 168 23.76 16.85 0.95
CA PHE A 168 23.81 18.27 0.57
C PHE A 168 22.40 18.87 0.38
N GLN A 169 21.54 18.19 -0.36
CA GLN A 169 20.20 18.70 -0.64
C GLN A 169 19.33 18.89 0.63
N PRO A 170 19.22 17.92 1.56
CA PRO A 170 18.51 18.13 2.82
C PRO A 170 19.07 19.29 3.66
N ARG A 171 20.39 19.43 3.73
CA ARG A 171 21.05 20.53 4.46
C ARG A 171 20.79 21.90 3.82
N LEU A 172 20.76 21.94 2.48
CA LEU A 172 20.44 23.16 1.75
C LEU A 172 18.96 23.56 1.98
N ASN A 173 18.05 22.60 1.98
CA ASN A 173 16.63 22.84 2.30
C ASN A 173 16.46 23.29 3.77
N ARG A 174 17.35 22.87 4.67
CA ARG A 174 17.42 23.39 6.04
C ARG A 174 17.73 24.88 6.06
N CYS A 175 18.72 25.34 5.24
CA CYS A 175 19.01 26.76 5.09
C CYS A 175 17.80 27.53 4.55
N TYR A 176 17.15 27.01 3.52
CA TYR A 176 15.94 27.59 2.97
C TYR A 176 14.82 27.73 4.03
N GLY A 177 14.62 26.72 4.85
CA GLY A 177 13.67 26.74 5.96
C GLY A 177 13.94 27.87 6.97
N GLU A 178 15.21 28.12 7.33
CA GLU A 178 15.56 29.21 8.23
C GLU A 178 15.35 30.60 7.59
N ILE A 179 15.59 30.72 6.27
CA ILE A 179 15.31 31.98 5.55
C ILE A 179 13.80 32.28 5.56
N VAL A 180 12.96 31.28 5.27
CA VAL A 180 11.50 31.43 5.28
C VAL A 180 11.02 31.75 6.70
N ARG A 181 11.53 31.03 7.73
CA ARG A 181 11.20 31.28 9.13
C ARG A 181 11.47 32.74 9.51
N ALA A 182 12.71 33.21 9.31
CA ALA A 182 13.10 34.56 9.68
C ALA A 182 12.28 35.63 8.91
N SER A 183 11.93 35.37 7.65
CA SER A 183 11.06 36.27 6.87
C SER A 183 9.65 36.33 7.45
N VAL A 184 9.07 35.20 7.85
CA VAL A 184 7.74 35.13 8.47
C VAL A 184 7.74 35.77 9.85
N GLU A 185 8.72 35.47 10.69
CA GLU A 185 8.86 36.04 12.03
C GLU A 185 9.00 37.56 12.00
N ARG A 186 9.78 38.09 11.04
CA ARG A 186 9.89 39.54 10.82
C ARG A 186 8.55 40.17 10.45
N HIS A 187 7.86 39.54 9.50
CA HIS A 187 6.58 40.05 9.00
C HIS A 187 5.48 40.02 10.09
N LEU A 188 5.38 38.95 10.87
CA LEU A 188 4.32 38.78 11.85
C LEU A 188 4.61 39.47 13.20
N TYR A 189 5.88 39.53 13.60
CA TYR A 189 6.27 39.96 14.95
C TYR A 189 7.19 41.17 14.94
N SER A 190 7.51 41.73 13.78
CA SER A 190 8.44 42.88 13.61
C SER A 190 9.82 42.63 14.23
N HIS A 191 10.21 41.36 14.36
CA HIS A 191 11.52 41.00 14.87
C HIS A 191 12.57 41.19 13.78
N PRO A 192 13.78 41.71 14.08
CA PRO A 192 14.85 41.72 13.12
C PRO A 192 15.21 40.30 12.72
N ALA A 193 15.54 40.08 11.42
CA ALA A 193 15.96 38.77 10.95
C ALA A 193 17.21 38.31 11.71
N ASP A 194 17.11 37.24 12.50
CA ASP A 194 18.26 36.62 13.15
C ASP A 194 18.97 35.69 12.19
N GLY A 195 20.15 36.13 11.74
CA GLY A 195 21.02 35.35 10.85
C GLY A 195 21.70 34.15 11.50
N THR A 196 21.69 34.03 12.82
CA THR A 196 22.50 33.04 13.55
C THR A 196 22.14 31.61 13.19
N ARG A 197 20.84 31.28 13.14
CA ARG A 197 20.35 29.94 12.76
C ARG A 197 20.67 29.61 11.30
N LEU A 198 20.52 30.57 10.39
CA LEU A 198 20.90 30.42 9.00
C LEU A 198 22.40 30.18 8.85
N GLU A 199 23.23 30.90 9.60
CA GLU A 199 24.67 30.74 9.58
C GLU A 199 25.12 29.36 10.06
N GLN A 200 24.50 28.85 11.15
CA GLN A 200 24.73 27.49 11.63
C GLN A 200 24.36 26.44 10.57
N ALA A 201 23.22 26.60 9.91
CA ALA A 201 22.81 25.71 8.81
C ALA A 201 23.77 25.80 7.61
N LEU A 202 24.22 27.00 7.26
CA LEU A 202 25.19 27.20 6.16
C LEU A 202 26.55 26.60 6.46
N GLN A 203 27.04 26.60 7.70
CA GLN A 203 28.33 25.98 8.04
C GLN A 203 28.41 24.50 7.64
N ALA A 204 27.30 23.77 7.77
CA ALA A 204 27.22 22.39 7.35
C ALA A 204 27.33 22.25 5.82
N CYS A 205 26.67 23.14 5.07
CA CYS A 205 26.77 23.17 3.60
C CYS A 205 28.16 23.58 3.13
N HIS A 206 28.82 24.53 3.82
CA HIS A 206 30.17 24.98 3.48
C HIS A 206 31.21 23.87 3.65
N ARG A 207 31.16 23.11 4.75
CA ARG A 207 32.06 21.98 4.97
C ARG A 207 31.97 20.96 3.84
N LEU A 208 30.74 20.62 3.47
CA LEU A 208 30.49 19.70 2.34
C LEU A 208 31.01 20.25 0.99
N ALA A 209 30.77 21.52 0.72
CA ALA A 209 31.22 22.14 -0.53
C ALA A 209 32.75 22.21 -0.68
N GLN A 210 33.47 22.09 0.44
CA GLN A 210 34.95 22.02 0.45
C GLN A 210 35.47 20.60 0.21
N THR A 211 34.76 19.58 0.70
CA THR A 211 35.16 18.17 0.64
C THR A 211 34.64 17.47 -0.62
N VAL A 212 33.46 17.85 -1.09
CA VAL A 212 32.81 17.27 -2.27
C VAL A 212 32.85 18.30 -3.42
N ARG A 213 33.43 17.93 -4.55
CA ARG A 213 33.28 18.76 -5.76
C ARG A 213 31.81 18.90 -6.07
N ILE A 214 31.29 20.13 -6.12
CA ILE A 214 29.89 20.43 -6.42
C ILE A 214 29.43 19.79 -7.75
N ALA A 215 30.40 19.53 -8.67
CA ALA A 215 30.15 18.76 -9.89
C ALA A 215 29.86 17.27 -9.66
N GLN A 216 30.16 16.71 -8.47
CA GLN A 216 29.85 15.31 -8.08
C GLN A 216 28.51 15.18 -7.33
N LEU A 217 27.80 16.28 -7.11
CA LEU A 217 26.53 16.30 -6.38
C LEU A 217 25.32 15.80 -7.17
N GLY A 218 25.55 15.29 -8.36
CA GLY A 218 24.59 14.61 -9.21
C GLY A 218 25.10 14.58 -10.65
N ASP A 219 24.92 13.44 -11.33
CA ASP A 219 25.19 13.31 -12.77
C ASP A 219 24.27 14.22 -13.60
N ASP A 220 23.22 14.73 -13.00
CA ASP A 220 22.35 15.75 -13.58
C ASP A 220 22.86 17.11 -13.11
N ALA A 221 23.65 17.78 -13.95
CA ALA A 221 24.28 19.08 -13.73
C ALA A 221 23.23 20.19 -13.53
N GLU A 222 22.41 20.07 -12.49
CA GLU A 222 21.39 21.05 -12.16
C GLU A 222 22.03 22.30 -11.54
N PRO A 223 21.75 23.49 -12.06
CA PRO A 223 22.16 24.75 -11.44
C PRO A 223 21.48 24.96 -10.09
N THR A 224 20.44 24.19 -9.76
CA THR A 224 19.57 24.38 -8.58
C THR A 224 20.31 24.37 -7.25
N PRO A 225 21.12 23.36 -6.89
CA PRO A 225 21.85 23.36 -5.61
C PRO A 225 22.84 24.52 -5.48
N ARG A 226 23.54 24.88 -6.56
CA ARG A 226 24.49 26.01 -6.58
C ARG A 226 23.75 27.34 -6.42
N ALA A 227 22.65 27.52 -7.13
CA ALA A 227 21.86 28.74 -7.07
C ALA A 227 21.23 28.94 -5.69
N LEU A 228 20.70 27.90 -5.07
CA LEU A 228 20.16 27.95 -3.72
C LEU A 228 21.24 28.20 -2.66
N LEU A 229 22.43 27.64 -2.83
CA LEU A 229 23.54 27.92 -1.92
C LEU A 229 24.03 29.39 -2.06
N ALA A 230 24.10 29.90 -3.29
CA ALA A 230 24.46 31.31 -3.55
C ALA A 230 23.39 32.24 -2.95
N PHE A 231 22.11 31.93 -3.14
CA PHE A 231 20.99 32.63 -2.49
C PHE A 231 21.13 32.66 -0.97
N ALA A 232 21.32 31.50 -0.33
CA ALA A 232 21.41 31.43 1.13
C ALA A 232 22.62 32.20 1.67
N ARG A 233 23.75 32.16 0.97
CA ARG A 233 24.96 32.97 1.31
C ARG A 233 24.71 34.47 1.19
N CYS A 234 24.04 34.88 0.10
CA CYS A 234 23.71 36.27 -0.15
C CYS A 234 22.80 36.83 0.95
N ILE A 235 21.76 36.10 1.32
CA ILE A 235 20.83 36.46 2.41
C ILE A 235 21.57 36.54 3.75
N ALA A 236 22.40 35.56 4.09
CA ALA A 236 23.16 35.54 5.34
C ALA A 236 24.16 36.72 5.41
N ALA A 237 24.86 37.07 4.31
CA ALA A 237 25.74 38.22 4.25
C ALA A 237 24.96 39.53 4.45
N ALA A 238 23.83 39.70 3.76
CA ALA A 238 22.96 40.87 3.93
C ALA A 238 22.49 41.04 5.37
N TRP A 239 22.05 39.98 6.03
CA TRP A 239 21.54 40.02 7.42
C TRP A 239 22.63 40.27 8.46
N ARG A 240 23.91 39.97 8.16
CA ARG A 240 25.07 40.35 9.01
C ARG A 240 25.54 41.78 8.81
N GLY A 241 24.93 42.53 7.92
CA GLY A 241 25.39 43.88 7.58
C GLY A 241 26.56 43.93 6.56
N ALA A 242 26.94 42.77 6.00
CA ALA A 242 27.96 42.63 4.96
C ALA A 242 27.31 42.62 3.56
N ALA A 243 26.35 43.50 3.33
CA ALA A 243 25.59 43.53 2.09
C ALA A 243 26.43 43.82 0.83
N ASP A 244 27.59 44.44 0.99
CA ASP A 244 28.53 44.72 -0.11
C ASP A 244 29.28 43.47 -0.61
N GLU A 245 29.36 42.43 0.22
CA GLU A 245 29.93 41.14 -0.15
C GLU A 245 28.87 40.21 -0.79
N ALA A 246 27.60 40.63 -0.80
CA ALA A 246 26.50 39.84 -1.29
C ALA A 246 26.39 39.97 -2.82
N ASP A 247 26.87 38.99 -3.55
CA ASP A 247 26.72 38.89 -4.99
C ASP A 247 25.57 37.94 -5.34
N ALA A 248 24.43 38.53 -5.73
CA ALA A 248 23.26 37.79 -6.16
C ALA A 248 23.40 37.38 -7.63
N GLN A 249 24.07 36.25 -7.90
CA GLN A 249 24.11 35.68 -9.24
C GLN A 249 22.70 35.31 -9.71
N ALA A 250 22.25 36.01 -10.76
CA ALA A 250 20.92 35.77 -11.33
C ALA A 250 20.89 34.45 -12.12
N ALA A 251 20.21 33.46 -11.61
CA ALA A 251 19.76 32.35 -12.43
C ALA A 251 18.75 32.86 -13.45
N ARG A 252 18.99 32.61 -14.74
CA ARG A 252 18.16 33.19 -15.82
C ARG A 252 16.89 32.43 -16.16
N THR A 253 16.60 31.32 -15.45
CA THR A 253 15.48 30.46 -15.82
C THR A 253 14.72 29.91 -14.59
N SER A 254 13.41 29.76 -14.73
CA SER A 254 12.51 29.13 -13.77
C SER A 254 12.31 29.89 -12.44
N TRP A 255 11.73 29.22 -11.43
CA TRP A 255 11.50 29.75 -10.09
C TRP A 255 12.79 30.24 -9.37
N LEU A 256 13.96 29.77 -9.81
CA LEU A 256 15.25 30.24 -9.30
C LEU A 256 15.51 31.73 -9.58
N HIS A 257 14.91 32.26 -10.66
CA HIS A 257 14.97 33.70 -10.93
C HIS A 257 14.20 34.49 -9.86
N ALA A 258 13.04 34.00 -9.42
CA ALA A 258 12.31 34.63 -8.31
C ALA A 258 13.11 34.58 -7.00
N VAL A 259 13.83 33.51 -6.73
CA VAL A 259 14.72 33.37 -5.56
C VAL A 259 15.88 34.37 -5.64
N ALA A 260 16.49 34.58 -6.83
CA ALA A 260 17.50 35.59 -7.03
C ALA A 260 16.98 37.02 -6.78
N MET A 261 15.76 37.32 -7.26
CA MET A 261 15.09 38.60 -6.98
C MET A 261 14.82 38.80 -5.48
N TRP A 262 14.49 37.71 -4.77
CA TRP A 262 14.35 37.76 -3.31
C TRP A 262 15.69 38.17 -2.63
N ALA A 263 16.80 37.54 -3.03
CA ALA A 263 18.10 37.93 -2.50
C ALA A 263 18.42 39.42 -2.76
N GLN A 264 18.19 39.90 -3.99
CA GLN A 264 18.39 41.31 -4.34
C GLN A 264 17.52 42.25 -3.52
N CYS A 265 16.25 41.86 -3.27
CA CYS A 265 15.34 42.62 -2.42
C CYS A 265 15.91 42.75 -0.98
N GLU A 266 16.38 41.66 -0.39
CA GLU A 266 16.98 41.68 0.97
C GLU A 266 18.28 42.49 1.04
N VAL A 267 19.14 42.35 0.07
CA VAL A 267 20.38 43.13 -0.02
C VAL A 267 20.10 44.63 -0.09
N ALA A 268 19.23 45.06 -1.03
CA ALA A 268 18.82 46.44 -1.20
C ALA A 268 18.14 46.99 0.09
N ARG A 269 17.30 46.19 0.74
CA ARG A 269 16.67 46.55 1.99
C ARG A 269 17.70 46.77 3.11
N CYS A 270 18.69 45.91 3.25
CA CYS A 270 19.74 46.05 4.24
C CYS A 270 20.65 47.24 3.98
N ARG A 271 20.80 47.68 2.73
CA ARG A 271 21.51 48.90 2.34
C ARG A 271 20.67 50.18 2.51
N GLY A 272 19.38 50.06 2.85
CA GLY A 272 18.45 51.20 2.93
C GLY A 272 17.95 51.67 1.57
N GLU A 273 18.22 50.93 0.50
CA GLU A 273 17.81 51.24 -0.90
C GLU A 273 16.36 50.77 -1.15
N LEU A 274 15.40 51.35 -0.43
CA LEU A 274 14.01 50.88 -0.41
C LEU A 274 13.34 50.87 -1.79
N SER A 275 13.74 51.79 -2.71
CA SER A 275 13.19 51.81 -4.08
C SER A 275 13.67 50.61 -4.90
N ALA A 276 14.95 50.26 -4.80
CA ALA A 276 15.53 49.07 -5.46
C ALA A 276 14.92 47.78 -4.86
N SER A 277 14.77 47.72 -3.55
CA SER A 277 14.09 46.62 -2.85
C SER A 277 12.67 46.42 -3.36
N ALA A 278 11.87 47.50 -3.49
CA ALA A 278 10.51 47.45 -4.00
C ALA A 278 10.44 46.94 -5.48
N ALA A 279 11.42 47.36 -6.31
CA ALA A 279 11.48 46.87 -7.69
C ALA A 279 11.83 45.37 -7.74
N SER A 280 12.81 44.92 -6.95
CA SER A 280 13.22 43.51 -6.90
C SER A 280 12.09 42.60 -6.38
N VAL A 281 11.35 43.00 -5.32
CA VAL A 281 10.26 42.19 -4.81
C VAL A 281 9.06 42.14 -5.78
N ARG A 282 8.81 43.19 -6.54
CA ARG A 282 7.79 43.18 -7.60
C ARG A 282 8.17 42.16 -8.69
N ALA A 283 9.41 42.22 -9.18
CA ALA A 283 9.91 41.23 -10.15
C ALA A 283 9.85 39.79 -9.60
N MET A 284 10.16 39.59 -8.32
CA MET A 284 10.00 38.30 -7.64
C MET A 284 8.58 37.76 -7.74
N ILE A 285 7.58 38.59 -7.44
CA ILE A 285 6.16 38.20 -7.50
C ILE A 285 5.77 37.86 -8.94
N ASP A 286 6.11 38.72 -9.91
CA ASP A 286 5.75 38.52 -11.31
C ASP A 286 6.34 37.23 -11.87
N VAL A 287 7.60 36.94 -11.58
CA VAL A 287 8.26 35.69 -11.97
C VAL A 287 7.61 34.49 -11.29
N ALA A 288 7.40 34.56 -9.96
CA ALA A 288 6.79 33.45 -9.22
C ALA A 288 5.39 33.08 -9.75
N LEU A 289 4.57 34.10 -10.07
CA LEU A 289 3.25 33.89 -10.65
C LEU A 289 3.32 33.31 -12.07
N SER A 290 4.29 33.75 -12.90
CA SER A 290 4.47 33.24 -14.25
C SER A 290 4.82 31.76 -14.31
N VAL A 291 5.47 31.24 -13.26
CA VAL A 291 5.85 29.83 -13.11
C VAL A 291 4.94 29.08 -12.13
N GLU A 292 3.78 29.63 -11.80
CA GLU A 292 2.79 29.03 -10.89
C GLU A 292 3.33 28.69 -9.49
N HIS A 293 4.42 29.33 -9.02
CA HIS A 293 5.03 29.04 -7.73
C HIS A 293 4.40 29.89 -6.62
N GLU A 294 3.24 29.49 -6.15
CA GLU A 294 2.39 30.23 -5.18
C GLU A 294 3.07 30.50 -3.84
N GLN A 295 3.96 29.58 -3.40
CA GLN A 295 4.69 29.76 -2.12
C GLN A 295 5.68 30.92 -2.20
N ILE A 296 6.41 31.08 -3.30
CA ILE A 296 7.32 32.21 -3.49
C ILE A 296 6.54 33.51 -3.70
N ALA A 297 5.45 33.47 -4.50
CA ALA A 297 4.59 34.63 -4.68
C ALA A 297 4.03 35.16 -3.33
N ARG A 298 3.59 34.25 -2.44
CA ARG A 298 3.16 34.62 -1.07
C ARG A 298 4.24 35.36 -0.31
N THR A 299 5.45 34.81 -0.28
CA THR A 299 6.59 35.44 0.40
C THR A 299 6.88 36.82 -0.23
N GLY A 300 6.77 36.94 -1.55
CA GLY A 300 6.93 38.22 -2.27
C GLY A 300 5.91 39.26 -1.81
N HIS A 301 4.63 38.94 -1.72
CA HIS A 301 3.58 39.87 -1.25
C HIS A 301 3.83 40.32 0.19
N MET A 302 4.29 39.43 1.09
CA MET A 302 4.65 39.78 2.47
C MET A 302 5.82 40.77 2.48
N LEU A 303 6.90 40.48 1.75
CA LEU A 303 8.06 41.36 1.66
C LEU A 303 7.73 42.71 1.00
N ALA A 304 6.87 42.71 -0.03
CA ALA A 304 6.41 43.93 -0.69
C ALA A 304 5.63 44.83 0.30
N SER A 305 4.77 44.24 1.12
CA SER A 305 4.07 44.99 2.18
C SER A 305 5.06 45.65 3.15
N ASP A 306 6.06 44.90 3.64
CA ASP A 306 7.07 45.44 4.58
C ASP A 306 7.89 46.57 3.95
N VAL A 307 8.33 46.41 2.68
CA VAL A 307 9.12 47.41 1.97
C VAL A 307 8.30 48.67 1.68
N LEU A 308 7.04 48.54 1.28
CA LEU A 308 6.13 49.66 1.01
C LEU A 308 5.80 50.43 2.28
N ASP A 309 5.59 49.74 3.41
CA ASP A 309 5.37 50.39 4.68
C ASP A 309 6.59 51.17 5.16
N ALA A 310 7.79 50.58 5.00
CA ALA A 310 9.05 51.27 5.28
C ALA A 310 9.27 52.53 4.40
N GLN A 311 8.65 52.58 3.21
CA GLN A 311 8.62 53.75 2.33
C GLN A 311 7.53 54.81 2.73
N GLY A 312 6.71 54.51 3.77
CA GLY A 312 5.56 55.33 4.14
C GLY A 312 4.35 55.18 3.20
N ARG A 313 4.32 54.16 2.33
CA ARG A 313 3.27 53.87 1.33
C ARG A 313 2.26 52.88 1.90
N SER A 314 1.74 53.13 3.08
CA SER A 314 0.93 52.15 3.84
C SER A 314 -0.38 51.73 3.11
N ARG A 315 -0.96 52.62 2.25
CA ARG A 315 -2.13 52.21 1.44
C ARG A 315 -1.79 51.10 0.44
N GLU A 316 -0.63 51.15 -0.14
CA GLU A 316 -0.15 50.14 -1.10
C GLU A 316 0.31 48.88 -0.39
N ALA A 317 0.94 49.02 0.77
CA ALA A 317 1.25 47.87 1.66
C ALA A 317 -0.02 47.06 2.02
N ILE A 318 -1.09 47.76 2.40
CA ILE A 318 -2.39 47.12 2.65
C ILE A 318 -2.96 46.46 1.38
N ALA A 319 -2.77 47.07 0.20
CA ALA A 319 -3.23 46.47 -1.06
C ALA A 319 -2.53 45.13 -1.34
N GLU A 320 -1.23 45.02 -1.07
CA GLU A 320 -0.47 43.74 -1.17
C GLU A 320 -1.02 42.68 -0.23
N LEU A 321 -1.27 43.02 1.04
CA LEU A 321 -1.88 42.08 2.01
C LEU A 321 -3.26 41.63 1.61
N ARG A 322 -4.09 42.52 1.01
CA ARG A 322 -5.40 42.17 0.45
C ARG A 322 -5.26 41.25 -0.76
N ALA A 323 -4.26 41.48 -1.62
CA ALA A 323 -3.98 40.59 -2.76
C ALA A 323 -3.58 39.20 -2.26
N LEU A 324 -2.72 39.13 -1.27
CA LEU A 324 -2.33 37.88 -0.60
C LEU A 324 -3.55 37.16 -0.01
N ALA A 325 -4.38 37.86 0.78
CA ALA A 325 -5.55 37.27 1.40
C ALA A 325 -6.55 36.71 0.38
N ARG A 326 -6.80 37.45 -0.72
CA ARG A 326 -7.65 36.96 -1.81
C ARG A 326 -7.11 35.68 -2.43
N ARG A 327 -5.81 35.66 -2.72
CA ARG A 327 -5.14 34.48 -3.29
C ARG A 327 -5.21 33.27 -2.34
N ASP A 328 -5.03 33.49 -1.04
CA ASP A 328 -5.17 32.44 -0.01
C ASP A 328 -6.59 31.85 0.03
N ILE A 329 -7.61 32.66 -0.13
CA ILE A 329 -9.00 32.21 -0.18
C ILE A 329 -9.24 31.36 -1.44
N GLU A 330 -8.75 31.79 -2.60
CA GLU A 330 -8.88 31.06 -3.87
C GLU A 330 -8.22 29.67 -3.79
N ILE A 331 -6.96 29.61 -3.33
CA ILE A 331 -6.21 28.37 -3.17
C ILE A 331 -6.89 27.43 -2.17
N ARG A 332 -7.38 27.99 -1.05
CA ARG A 332 -8.11 27.20 -0.04
C ARG A 332 -9.40 26.64 -0.60
N ARG A 333 -10.14 27.40 -1.39
CA ARG A 333 -11.36 26.92 -2.06
C ARG A 333 -11.08 25.76 -3.01
N GLU A 334 -10.05 25.90 -3.86
CA GLU A 334 -9.61 24.80 -4.73
C GLU A 334 -9.18 23.55 -3.95
N SER A 335 -8.52 23.75 -2.79
CA SER A 335 -8.10 22.65 -1.90
C SER A 335 -9.29 21.93 -1.28
N LEU A 336 -10.29 22.65 -0.79
CA LEU A 336 -11.51 22.06 -0.20
C LEU A 336 -12.28 21.20 -1.21
N GLU A 337 -12.43 21.67 -2.44
CA GLU A 337 -13.08 20.89 -3.51
C GLU A 337 -12.32 19.60 -3.83
N HIS A 338 -10.99 19.60 -3.66
CA HIS A 338 -10.17 18.40 -3.81
C HIS A 338 -10.33 17.43 -2.62
N HIS A 339 -10.36 17.95 -1.39
CA HIS A 339 -10.55 17.15 -0.17
C HIS A 339 -11.92 16.44 -0.17
N ASP A 340 -12.98 17.11 -0.57
CA ASP A 340 -14.31 16.51 -0.68
C ASP A 340 -14.29 15.30 -1.62
N ARG A 341 -13.64 15.43 -2.78
CA ARG A 341 -13.52 14.33 -3.74
C ARG A 341 -12.71 13.15 -3.18
N VAL A 342 -11.61 13.45 -2.47
CA VAL A 342 -10.78 12.40 -1.82
C VAL A 342 -11.53 11.72 -0.69
N ALA A 343 -12.22 12.49 0.15
CA ALA A 343 -13.02 11.95 1.24
C ALA A 343 -14.17 11.07 0.75
N GLN A 344 -14.89 11.51 -0.30
CA GLN A 344 -15.94 10.72 -0.94
C GLN A 344 -15.40 9.39 -1.50
N ARG A 345 -14.23 9.44 -2.16
CA ARG A 345 -13.60 8.23 -2.71
C ARG A 345 -13.13 7.26 -1.62
N GLN A 346 -12.60 7.78 -0.50
CA GLN A 346 -12.23 6.93 0.66
C GLN A 346 -13.45 6.27 1.30
N LEU A 347 -14.56 7.01 1.42
CA LEU A 347 -15.83 6.45 1.91
C LEU A 347 -16.36 5.35 0.97
N GLU A 348 -16.26 5.57 -0.33
CA GLU A 348 -16.68 4.58 -1.33
C GLU A 348 -15.82 3.31 -1.28
N LEU A 349 -14.49 3.46 -1.15
CA LEU A 349 -13.56 2.33 -0.99
C LEU A 349 -13.84 1.53 0.29
N ARG A 350 -14.10 2.23 1.41
CA ARG A 350 -14.49 1.57 2.68
C ARG A 350 -15.79 0.78 2.53
N ARG A 351 -16.80 1.36 1.87
CA ARG A 351 -18.08 0.67 1.60
C ARG A 351 -17.86 -0.59 0.75
N ARG A 352 -17.08 -0.48 -0.33
CA ARG A 352 -16.75 -1.65 -1.18
C ARG A 352 -15.98 -2.73 -0.42
N SER A 353 -15.00 -2.35 0.40
CA SER A 353 -14.24 -3.29 1.24
C SER A 353 -15.15 -4.01 2.25
N GLN A 354 -16.13 -3.31 2.81
CA GLN A 354 -17.09 -3.91 3.72
C GLN A 354 -18.01 -4.89 2.99
N GLN A 355 -18.55 -4.51 1.83
CA GLN A 355 -19.38 -5.38 0.99
C GLN A 355 -18.64 -6.66 0.56
N LEU A 356 -17.36 -6.53 0.18
CA LEU A 356 -16.53 -7.70 -0.16
C LEU A 356 -16.39 -8.66 1.03
N ARG A 357 -16.15 -8.15 2.24
CA ARG A 357 -16.07 -8.99 3.45
C ARG A 357 -17.38 -9.69 3.78
N GLU A 358 -18.51 -9.02 3.57
CA GLU A 358 -19.83 -9.58 3.76
C GLU A 358 -20.10 -10.71 2.75
N LEU A 359 -19.80 -10.49 1.46
CA LEU A 359 -19.91 -11.51 0.41
C LEU A 359 -18.98 -12.70 0.63
N GLU A 360 -17.74 -12.47 1.07
CA GLU A 360 -16.81 -13.55 1.42
C GLU A 360 -17.27 -14.34 2.64
N ALA A 361 -17.91 -13.70 3.62
CA ALA A 361 -18.47 -14.36 4.78
C ALA A 361 -19.70 -15.21 4.40
N GLU A 362 -20.54 -14.70 3.51
CA GLU A 362 -21.69 -15.42 2.97
C GLU A 362 -21.23 -16.61 2.09
N SER A 363 -20.25 -16.42 1.22
CA SER A 363 -19.65 -17.49 0.42
C SER A 363 -19.11 -18.62 1.30
N ARG A 364 -18.36 -18.28 2.36
CA ARG A 364 -17.84 -19.28 3.32
C ARG A 364 -18.96 -20.03 4.04
N ARG A 365 -20.07 -19.37 4.41
CA ARG A 365 -21.23 -20.03 5.00
C ARG A 365 -21.86 -21.01 4.02
N LEU A 366 -22.04 -20.62 2.77
CA LEU A 366 -22.58 -21.49 1.71
C LEU A 366 -21.66 -22.69 1.44
N GLU A 367 -20.34 -22.48 1.44
CA GLU A 367 -19.36 -23.56 1.32
C GLU A 367 -19.43 -24.55 2.48
N GLN A 368 -19.56 -24.09 3.73
CA GLN A 368 -19.73 -24.95 4.90
C GLN A 368 -21.02 -25.78 4.82
N TRP A 369 -22.13 -25.18 4.47
CA TRP A 369 -23.38 -25.92 4.24
C TRP A 369 -23.29 -26.94 3.10
N SER A 370 -22.44 -26.71 2.13
CA SER A 370 -22.17 -27.64 1.02
C SER A 370 -21.29 -28.84 1.42
N LEU A 371 -20.72 -28.89 2.63
CA LEU A 371 -19.82 -29.97 3.10
C LEU A 371 -20.47 -30.91 4.11
N GLU A 372 -21.63 -30.56 4.67
CA GLU A 372 -22.36 -31.40 5.61
C GLU A 372 -23.57 -32.06 4.95
N ASP A 373 -23.96 -33.23 5.43
CA ASP A 373 -25.20 -33.90 5.06
C ASP A 373 -26.38 -33.24 5.79
N PRO A 374 -27.41 -32.75 5.09
CA PRO A 374 -28.50 -31.97 5.72
C PRO A 374 -29.40 -32.78 6.68
N LEU A 375 -29.41 -34.12 6.58
CA LEU A 375 -30.19 -34.96 7.47
C LEU A 375 -29.46 -35.27 8.77
N THR A 376 -28.17 -35.63 8.68
CA THR A 376 -27.38 -36.15 9.78
C THR A 376 -26.41 -35.17 10.38
N ALA A 377 -26.16 -34.03 9.70
CA ALA A 377 -25.12 -33.04 10.01
C ALA A 377 -23.72 -33.64 10.12
N LEU A 378 -23.50 -34.85 9.62
CA LEU A 378 -22.17 -35.41 9.41
C LEU A 378 -21.53 -34.81 8.14
N PRO A 379 -20.20 -34.83 8.02
CA PRO A 379 -19.51 -34.65 6.77
C PRO A 379 -20.18 -35.43 5.64
N ASN A 380 -20.45 -34.75 4.52
CA ASN A 380 -21.04 -35.40 3.35
C ASN A 380 -19.94 -36.08 2.49
N ARG A 381 -20.34 -36.73 1.41
CA ARG A 381 -19.43 -37.40 0.49
C ARG A 381 -18.31 -36.46 0.00
N ARG A 382 -18.62 -35.21 -0.30
CA ARG A 382 -17.63 -34.24 -0.81
C ARG A 382 -16.55 -33.93 0.23
N GLN A 383 -16.94 -33.74 1.49
CA GLN A 383 -15.98 -33.51 2.57
C GLN A 383 -15.15 -34.77 2.87
N LEU A 384 -15.79 -35.96 2.83
CA LEU A 384 -15.12 -37.24 2.95
C LEU A 384 -14.02 -37.40 1.88
N GLU A 385 -14.33 -37.12 0.61
CA GLU A 385 -13.38 -37.16 -0.51
C GLU A 385 -12.16 -36.27 -0.25
N GLN A 386 -12.40 -35.03 0.13
CA GLN A 386 -11.32 -34.08 0.44
C GLN A 386 -10.44 -34.57 1.60
N PHE A 387 -11.07 -35.13 2.63
CA PHE A 387 -10.36 -35.61 3.81
C PHE A 387 -9.51 -36.86 3.51
N ILE A 388 -10.03 -37.83 2.77
CA ILE A 388 -9.30 -39.05 2.37
C ILE A 388 -8.09 -38.68 1.51
N VAL A 389 -8.26 -37.80 0.51
CA VAL A 389 -7.15 -37.35 -0.35
C VAL A 389 -6.05 -36.68 0.48
N ALA A 390 -6.42 -35.82 1.42
CA ALA A 390 -5.46 -35.18 2.31
C ALA A 390 -4.76 -36.19 3.26
N ALA A 391 -5.51 -37.20 3.76
CA ALA A 391 -4.98 -38.22 4.63
C ALA A 391 -3.99 -39.17 3.92
N LEU A 392 -4.32 -39.56 2.68
CA LEU A 392 -3.43 -40.38 1.82
C LEU A 392 -2.11 -39.63 1.50
N SER A 393 -2.21 -38.34 1.19
CA SER A 393 -1.03 -37.50 0.90
C SER A 393 -0.11 -37.35 2.12
N ARG A 394 -0.65 -37.27 3.34
CA ARG A 394 0.13 -37.24 4.59
C ARG A 394 0.69 -38.59 4.97
N GLY A 395 -0.06 -39.68 4.74
CA GLY A 395 0.37 -41.06 5.02
C GLY A 395 1.61 -41.48 4.23
N ALA A 396 1.76 -40.95 3.01
CA ALA A 396 2.95 -41.16 2.18
C ALA A 396 4.26 -40.66 2.86
N VAL A 397 4.16 -39.65 3.74
CA VAL A 397 5.28 -39.07 4.50
C VAL A 397 5.46 -39.74 5.85
N ALA A 398 4.38 -40.17 6.51
CA ALA A 398 4.35 -40.64 7.91
C ALA A 398 4.54 -42.15 8.10
N ARG A 399 4.82 -42.95 7.07
CA ARG A 399 4.95 -44.42 7.07
C ARG A 399 3.68 -45.22 7.47
N ARG A 400 2.56 -44.57 7.80
CA ARG A 400 1.26 -45.22 8.04
C ARG A 400 0.16 -44.45 7.36
N GLY A 401 -0.64 -45.14 6.55
CA GLY A 401 -1.84 -44.60 5.94
C GLY A 401 -3.06 -44.58 6.89
N PRO A 402 -4.13 -43.90 6.56
CA PRO A 402 -5.37 -43.97 7.31
C PRO A 402 -6.01 -45.36 7.14
N SER A 403 -6.77 -45.82 8.16
CA SER A 403 -7.71 -46.93 8.00
C SER A 403 -9.13 -46.36 7.78
N ILE A 404 -9.94 -47.04 7.00
CA ILE A 404 -11.36 -46.67 6.81
C ILE A 404 -12.28 -47.79 7.25
N ALA A 405 -13.45 -47.41 7.75
CA ALA A 405 -14.58 -48.31 7.94
C ALA A 405 -15.73 -47.87 7.05
N LEU A 406 -16.17 -48.75 6.16
CA LEU A 406 -17.42 -48.59 5.43
C LEU A 406 -18.53 -49.28 6.26
N ILE A 407 -19.63 -48.56 6.52
CA ILE A 407 -20.71 -48.96 7.39
C ILE A 407 -22.02 -48.87 6.61
N ASP A 408 -22.82 -49.90 6.68
CA ASP A 408 -24.14 -50.00 6.03
C ASP A 408 -25.16 -50.46 7.05
N VAL A 409 -26.34 -49.85 7.06
CA VAL A 409 -27.43 -50.20 7.98
C VAL A 409 -28.17 -51.46 7.46
N ASP A 410 -28.08 -52.54 8.22
CA ASP A 410 -28.66 -53.80 7.82
C ASP A 410 -30.21 -53.68 7.68
N ARG A 411 -30.71 -54.12 6.51
CA ARG A 411 -32.16 -54.13 6.19
C ARG A 411 -32.83 -52.75 6.28
N PHE A 412 -32.10 -51.66 6.02
CA PHE A 412 -32.64 -50.30 6.13
C PHE A 412 -33.93 -50.08 5.28
N LYS A 413 -33.98 -50.70 4.12
CA LYS A 413 -35.18 -50.68 3.27
C LYS A 413 -36.40 -51.29 3.99
N GLU A 414 -36.23 -52.41 4.71
CA GLU A 414 -37.34 -53.02 5.47
C GLU A 414 -37.83 -52.11 6.62
N ILE A 415 -36.93 -51.37 7.24
CA ILE A 415 -37.27 -50.36 8.27
C ILE A 415 -38.13 -49.26 7.63
N ASN A 416 -37.74 -48.72 6.48
CA ASN A 416 -38.52 -47.70 5.75
C ASN A 416 -39.90 -48.24 5.32
N ASP A 417 -39.93 -49.44 4.73
CA ASP A 417 -41.16 -50.04 4.20
C ASP A 417 -42.18 -50.40 5.32
N ARG A 418 -41.66 -50.79 6.51
CA ARG A 418 -42.51 -51.16 7.65
C ARG A 418 -42.94 -50.01 8.54
N HIS A 419 -42.06 -48.96 8.69
CA HIS A 419 -42.26 -47.91 9.70
C HIS A 419 -42.33 -46.49 9.11
N SER A 420 -42.14 -46.31 7.84
CA SER A 420 -42.07 -45.04 7.07
C SER A 420 -40.68 -44.43 6.97
N HIS A 421 -40.48 -43.60 5.93
CA HIS A 421 -39.24 -42.86 5.73
C HIS A 421 -38.87 -41.92 6.88
N ALA A 422 -39.88 -41.35 7.57
CA ALA A 422 -39.62 -40.48 8.73
C ALA A 422 -39.00 -41.25 9.92
N VAL A 423 -39.31 -42.53 10.08
CA VAL A 423 -38.65 -43.39 11.08
C VAL A 423 -37.25 -43.75 10.62
N GLY A 424 -37.08 -44.08 9.33
CA GLY A 424 -35.76 -44.29 8.75
C GLY A 424 -34.82 -43.09 8.89
N ASP A 425 -35.32 -41.89 8.65
CA ASP A 425 -34.55 -40.64 8.87
C ASP A 425 -34.11 -40.49 10.33
N ARG A 426 -34.97 -40.78 11.28
CA ARG A 426 -34.62 -40.79 12.72
C ARG A 426 -33.56 -41.84 13.07
N VAL A 427 -33.64 -43.02 12.44
CA VAL A 427 -32.60 -44.07 12.57
C VAL A 427 -31.27 -43.56 12.08
N LEU A 428 -31.21 -42.97 10.91
CA LEU A 428 -29.97 -42.40 10.37
C LEU A 428 -29.41 -41.26 11.23
N GLN A 429 -30.26 -40.38 11.76
CA GLN A 429 -29.85 -39.33 12.69
C GLN A 429 -29.29 -39.88 14.00
N SER A 430 -29.93 -40.92 14.57
CA SER A 430 -29.46 -41.57 15.79
C SER A 430 -28.14 -42.32 15.57
N LEU A 431 -28.00 -43.00 14.43
CA LEU A 431 -26.74 -43.64 14.05
C LEU A 431 -25.61 -42.61 13.87
N ALA A 432 -25.90 -41.49 13.21
CA ALA A 432 -24.94 -40.41 13.07
C ALA A 432 -24.46 -39.84 14.42
N ALA A 433 -25.36 -39.71 15.39
CA ALA A 433 -25.02 -39.30 16.75
C ALA A 433 -24.13 -40.35 17.44
N LEU A 434 -24.44 -41.64 17.30
CA LEU A 434 -23.60 -42.72 17.81
C LEU A 434 -22.21 -42.76 17.18
N LEU A 435 -22.12 -42.58 15.85
CA LEU A 435 -20.83 -42.47 15.14
C LEU A 435 -20.01 -41.34 15.73
N ARG A 436 -20.61 -40.16 15.87
CA ARG A 436 -19.94 -38.97 16.41
C ARG A 436 -19.46 -39.16 17.87
N ALA A 437 -20.23 -39.89 18.67
CA ALA A 437 -19.88 -40.14 20.08
C ALA A 437 -18.77 -41.20 20.28
N HIS A 438 -18.61 -42.14 19.34
CA HIS A 438 -17.71 -43.28 19.47
C HIS A 438 -16.41 -43.17 18.66
N VAL A 439 -16.21 -42.09 17.88
CA VAL A 439 -14.96 -41.78 17.24
C VAL A 439 -14.16 -40.79 18.07
N ARG A 440 -12.83 -40.87 18.02
CA ARG A 440 -11.93 -39.94 18.73
C ARG A 440 -11.79 -38.62 17.97
N GLN A 441 -11.32 -37.61 18.67
CA GLN A 441 -10.95 -36.35 18.04
C GLN A 441 -9.84 -36.59 17.00
N GLY A 442 -10.08 -36.20 15.75
CA GLY A 442 -9.18 -36.41 14.61
C GLY A 442 -9.67 -37.47 13.63
N ASP A 443 -10.55 -38.41 14.03
CA ASP A 443 -11.23 -39.31 13.09
C ASP A 443 -12.45 -38.61 12.47
N LEU A 444 -12.80 -38.98 11.23
CA LEU A 444 -13.88 -38.34 10.51
C LEU A 444 -15.03 -39.35 10.23
N PRO A 445 -16.14 -39.26 10.95
CA PRO A 445 -17.38 -39.95 10.54
C PRO A 445 -18.10 -39.11 9.47
N ALA A 446 -18.51 -39.75 8.38
CA ALA A 446 -19.19 -39.11 7.26
C ALA A 446 -20.34 -39.95 6.75
N ARG A 447 -21.33 -39.32 6.14
CA ARG A 447 -22.39 -40.01 5.39
C ARG A 447 -22.06 -40.00 3.91
N MET A 448 -21.92 -41.17 3.29
CA MET A 448 -21.56 -41.29 1.90
C MET A 448 -22.75 -41.19 0.97
N ALA A 449 -23.79 -41.95 1.22
CA ALA A 449 -25.07 -41.93 0.50
C ALA A 449 -26.10 -42.81 1.20
N GLY A 450 -27.40 -42.47 1.14
CA GLY A 450 -28.49 -43.30 1.65
C GLY A 450 -28.26 -43.75 3.09
N ASP A 451 -28.06 -45.05 3.29
CA ASP A 451 -27.78 -45.75 4.55
C ASP A 451 -26.31 -46.10 4.78
N GLU A 452 -25.44 -45.58 3.88
CA GLU A 452 -23.98 -45.81 3.91
C GLU A 452 -23.23 -44.71 4.65
N PHE A 453 -22.41 -45.09 5.63
CA PHE A 453 -21.54 -44.22 6.39
C PHE A 453 -20.08 -44.67 6.25
N VAL A 454 -19.15 -43.73 6.41
CA VAL A 454 -17.72 -44.02 6.42
C VAL A 454 -17.07 -43.37 7.64
N ILE A 455 -16.19 -44.08 8.33
CA ILE A 455 -15.30 -43.49 9.32
C ILE A 455 -13.88 -43.56 8.76
N VAL A 456 -13.20 -42.42 8.73
CA VAL A 456 -11.75 -42.37 8.43
C VAL A 456 -11.01 -42.26 9.76
N PHE A 457 -10.24 -43.30 10.08
CA PHE A 457 -9.38 -43.35 11.25
C PHE A 457 -8.00 -42.79 10.86
N PHE A 458 -7.66 -41.68 11.45
CA PHE A 458 -6.37 -41.04 11.19
C PHE A 458 -5.30 -41.67 12.10
N ASP A 459 -4.16 -42.06 11.53
CA ASP A 459 -3.04 -42.67 12.27
C ASP A 459 -3.44 -43.89 13.15
N ALA A 460 -4.26 -44.79 12.58
CA ALA A 460 -4.71 -46.01 13.22
C ALA A 460 -4.50 -47.22 12.28
N ASP A 461 -3.90 -48.28 12.81
CA ASP A 461 -3.80 -49.56 12.11
C ASP A 461 -5.17 -50.27 12.05
N LEU A 462 -5.23 -51.32 11.22
CA LEU A 462 -6.45 -52.11 11.05
C LEU A 462 -6.95 -52.74 12.37
N GLY A 463 -6.05 -53.09 13.31
CA GLY A 463 -6.42 -53.63 14.61
C GLY A 463 -7.12 -52.62 15.50
N THR A 464 -6.57 -51.40 15.57
CA THR A 464 -7.16 -50.26 16.30
C THR A 464 -8.52 -49.84 15.70
N ALA A 465 -8.60 -49.75 14.38
CA ALA A 465 -9.86 -49.47 13.69
C ALA A 465 -10.91 -50.53 13.95
N ARG A 466 -10.54 -51.83 13.95
CA ARG A 466 -11.42 -52.95 14.25
C ARG A 466 -12.01 -52.88 15.66
N MET A 467 -11.14 -52.63 16.68
CA MET A 467 -11.64 -52.45 18.06
C MET A 467 -12.62 -51.26 18.20
N ALA A 468 -12.35 -50.15 17.51
CA ALA A 468 -13.24 -49.01 17.51
C ALA A 468 -14.61 -49.37 16.88
N CYS A 469 -14.60 -50.07 15.75
CA CYS A 469 -15.81 -50.54 15.08
C CYS A 469 -16.62 -51.55 15.89
N GLU A 470 -15.96 -52.47 16.64
CA GLU A 470 -16.64 -53.39 17.51
C GLU A 470 -17.34 -52.68 18.68
N ARG A 471 -16.68 -51.71 19.31
CA ARG A 471 -17.36 -50.85 20.33
C ARG A 471 -18.56 -50.12 19.77
N LEU A 472 -18.41 -49.50 18.58
CA LEU A 472 -19.52 -48.82 17.91
C LEU A 472 -20.67 -49.77 17.65
N ARG A 473 -20.40 -50.95 17.15
CA ARG A 473 -21.45 -51.97 16.88
C ARG A 473 -22.15 -52.46 18.16
N GLY A 474 -21.40 -52.58 19.25
CA GLY A 474 -21.97 -52.84 20.58
C GLY A 474 -22.95 -51.71 20.98
N ALA A 475 -22.51 -50.46 20.85
CA ALA A 475 -23.34 -49.32 21.17
C ALA A 475 -24.61 -49.20 20.26
N VAL A 476 -24.48 -49.57 18.99
CA VAL A 476 -25.63 -49.61 18.07
C VAL A 476 -26.64 -50.68 18.53
N ARG A 477 -26.19 -51.86 18.94
CA ARG A 477 -27.07 -52.96 19.44
C ARG A 477 -27.71 -52.63 20.78
N GLU A 478 -27.02 -51.90 21.65
CA GLU A 478 -27.51 -51.50 22.97
C GLU A 478 -28.41 -50.28 22.93
N PHE A 479 -28.44 -49.56 21.81
CA PHE A 479 -29.25 -48.36 21.68
C PHE A 479 -30.74 -48.67 21.73
N ALA A 480 -31.54 -47.81 22.37
CA ALA A 480 -32.97 -48.01 22.59
C ALA A 480 -33.83 -47.72 21.33
N TRP A 481 -33.57 -48.45 20.23
CA TRP A 481 -34.26 -48.24 18.94
C TRP A 481 -35.78 -48.31 19.01
N ARG A 482 -36.31 -49.10 19.97
CA ARG A 482 -37.74 -49.24 20.18
C ARG A 482 -38.44 -47.96 20.65
N GLU A 483 -37.67 -47.00 21.17
CA GLU A 483 -38.20 -45.67 21.49
C GLU A 483 -38.48 -44.83 20.23
N LEU A 484 -37.85 -45.12 19.10
CA LEU A 484 -38.12 -44.48 17.82
C LEU A 484 -39.45 -44.95 17.22
N ALA A 485 -39.69 -46.26 17.23
CA ALA A 485 -40.96 -46.89 16.89
C ALA A 485 -41.01 -48.33 17.41
N PRO A 486 -42.19 -48.86 17.79
CA PRO A 486 -42.35 -50.24 18.28
C PRO A 486 -41.87 -51.25 17.23
N GLY A 487 -40.94 -52.14 17.64
CA GLY A 487 -40.44 -53.21 16.77
C GLY A 487 -39.29 -52.81 15.85
N VAL A 488 -38.77 -51.59 15.95
CA VAL A 488 -37.51 -51.19 15.27
C VAL A 488 -36.35 -51.83 16.01
N ASP A 489 -35.51 -52.52 15.25
CA ASP A 489 -34.20 -53.05 15.65
C ASP A 489 -33.20 -52.74 14.54
N VAL A 490 -31.99 -52.28 14.91
CA VAL A 490 -30.97 -51.82 13.96
C VAL A 490 -29.66 -52.51 14.26
N ASP A 491 -29.10 -53.17 13.26
CA ASP A 491 -27.70 -53.63 13.28
C ASP A 491 -26.96 -53.00 12.08
N ILE A 492 -25.65 -53.02 12.13
CA ILE A 492 -24.78 -52.46 11.09
C ILE A 492 -23.79 -53.50 10.62
N SER A 493 -23.53 -53.49 9.32
CA SER A 493 -22.41 -54.22 8.72
C SER A 493 -21.23 -53.30 8.50
N ILE A 494 -20.03 -53.72 8.85
CA ILE A 494 -18.83 -52.90 8.79
C ILE A 494 -17.74 -53.65 8.02
N GLY A 495 -17.18 -53.03 7.01
CA GLY A 495 -15.99 -53.47 6.29
C GLY A 495 -14.82 -52.52 6.52
N LEU A 496 -13.64 -53.07 6.68
CA LEU A 496 -12.42 -52.34 7.04
C LEU A 496 -11.37 -52.45 5.96
N ALA A 497 -10.67 -51.35 5.70
CA ALA A 497 -9.45 -51.36 4.88
C ALA A 497 -8.43 -50.38 5.43
N GLU A 498 -7.15 -50.78 5.43
CA GLU A 498 -6.01 -49.92 5.74
C GLU A 498 -5.39 -49.42 4.43
N ALA A 499 -5.08 -48.15 4.36
CA ALA A 499 -4.54 -47.55 3.16
C ALA A 499 -3.08 -48.00 2.91
N THR A 500 -2.80 -48.28 1.66
CA THR A 500 -1.43 -48.52 1.17
C THR A 500 -0.93 -47.30 0.38
N PRO A 501 0.39 -47.16 0.18
CA PRO A 501 0.93 -46.01 -0.56
C PRO A 501 0.43 -45.87 -2.01
N GLN A 502 -0.15 -46.92 -2.56
CA GLN A 502 -0.64 -46.96 -3.95
C GLN A 502 -2.17 -46.75 -4.05
N ASP A 503 -2.85 -46.63 -2.91
CA ASP A 503 -4.30 -46.50 -2.92
C ASP A 503 -4.76 -45.10 -3.37
N THR A 504 -5.81 -45.12 -4.13
CA THR A 504 -6.72 -43.99 -4.33
C THR A 504 -7.92 -44.14 -3.38
N MET A 505 -8.68 -43.10 -3.20
CA MET A 505 -9.94 -43.17 -2.46
C MET A 505 -10.83 -44.32 -3.00
N HIS A 506 -10.92 -44.48 -4.31
CA HIS A 506 -11.76 -45.49 -4.92
C HIS A 506 -11.30 -46.92 -4.60
N THR A 507 -10.00 -47.20 -4.71
CA THR A 507 -9.44 -48.52 -4.40
C THR A 507 -9.54 -48.86 -2.92
N LEU A 508 -9.38 -47.86 -2.05
CA LEU A 508 -9.49 -48.02 -0.61
C LEU A 508 -10.94 -48.35 -0.20
N LEU A 509 -11.91 -47.61 -0.73
CA LEU A 509 -13.35 -47.89 -0.50
C LEU A 509 -13.77 -49.24 -1.06
N ALA A 510 -13.30 -49.62 -2.27
CA ALA A 510 -13.62 -50.92 -2.85
C ALA A 510 -13.11 -52.09 -1.97
N ARG A 511 -11.92 -51.96 -1.36
CA ARG A 511 -11.39 -53.00 -0.42
C ARG A 511 -12.22 -53.07 0.87
N ALA A 512 -12.68 -51.94 1.37
CA ALA A 512 -13.57 -51.93 2.53
C ALA A 512 -14.94 -52.58 2.21
N ASP A 513 -15.46 -52.31 1.00
CA ASP A 513 -16.71 -52.93 0.54
C ASP A 513 -16.58 -54.45 0.39
N GLU A 514 -15.50 -54.94 -0.21
CA GLU A 514 -15.20 -56.37 -0.28
C GLU A 514 -15.13 -57.06 1.12
N ASP A 515 -14.52 -56.38 2.10
CA ASP A 515 -14.48 -56.87 3.48
C ASP A 515 -15.87 -56.92 4.13
N MET A 516 -16.68 -55.87 3.91
CA MET A 516 -18.05 -55.78 4.37
C MET A 516 -18.92 -56.91 3.77
N TYR A 517 -18.79 -57.17 2.48
CA TYR A 517 -19.55 -58.21 1.79
C TYR A 517 -19.17 -59.62 2.32
N ARG A 518 -17.90 -59.89 2.58
CA ARG A 518 -17.45 -61.14 3.22
C ARG A 518 -18.07 -61.32 4.58
N MET A 519 -18.12 -60.27 5.40
CA MET A 519 -18.75 -60.31 6.72
C MET A 519 -20.27 -60.55 6.63
N LYS A 520 -20.99 -59.90 5.69
CA LYS A 520 -22.42 -60.14 5.42
C LYS A 520 -22.69 -61.59 5.00
N SER A 521 -21.86 -62.21 4.18
CA SER A 521 -22.05 -63.59 3.68
C SER A 521 -21.84 -64.64 4.75
N VAL A 522 -20.88 -64.47 5.66
CA VAL A 522 -20.64 -65.38 6.80
C VAL A 522 -21.86 -65.38 7.76
N ARG A 523 -22.39 -64.19 8.06
CA ARG A 523 -23.59 -64.06 8.93
C ARG A 523 -24.82 -64.70 8.35
N ARG A 524 -25.07 -64.56 7.05
CA ARG A 524 -26.20 -65.23 6.36
C ARG A 524 -26.10 -66.76 6.42
N ALA A 525 -24.88 -67.31 6.48
CA ALA A 525 -24.67 -68.74 6.63
C ALA A 525 -24.94 -69.23 8.07
N ASP A 526 -24.66 -68.39 9.09
CA ASP A 526 -24.90 -68.72 10.50
C ASP A 526 -26.41 -68.58 10.88
N ASP A 527 -27.16 -67.71 10.22
CA ASP A 527 -28.59 -67.49 10.40
C ASP A 527 -29.50 -68.48 9.60
N ALA A 528 -28.89 -69.38 8.81
CA ALA A 528 -29.64 -70.39 8.09
C ALA A 528 -30.13 -71.46 9.06
N PRO A 529 -31.49 -71.75 9.14
CA PRO A 529 -31.98 -72.77 10.05
C PRO A 529 -31.36 -74.13 9.70
N VAL A 530 -30.67 -74.71 10.71
CA VAL A 530 -30.24 -76.12 10.64
C VAL A 530 -31.49 -76.98 10.32
N ARG A 531 -31.53 -77.54 9.13
CA ARG A 531 -32.59 -78.46 8.68
C ARG A 531 -32.41 -79.82 9.33
#